data_850b85cdf587f24b9c9980c600f403d4
#
_entry.id   850b85cdf587f24b9c9980c600f403d4
#
_cell.length_a   1.000
_cell.length_b   1.000
_cell.length_c   1.000
_cell.angle_alpha   90.00
_cell.angle_beta   90.00
_cell.angle_gamma   90.00
#
_symmetry.space_group_name_H-M   'P 1'
#
loop_
_entity.id
_entity.type
_entity.pdbx_description
1 polymer ?
#
loop_
_entity_poly.entity_id
_entity_poly.type
_entity_poly.pdbx_seq_one_letter_code
_entity_poly.pdbx_strand_id
1 'polypeptide(L)'
;MALDPVRLEIFKSLYSSVAEEMGITLRRSAFSPNIKERRDYSCAVFNKGGSLIAQGDHMPVHLGSMPMSVQAALQIADPGPGDVIVLNDPYAGGTHLPDVTMVAGVYPEAQARPQPSAARRKRPLFYVANRAHHSDIGGATPGSMGLAEDIYQEGLRIPPVRLMVGGIVNTDLMRLISANVRLPAEREGDLTAQLGAIATGRVRLARRRR
;
A
#
# COMPACT_ATOMS: atom_id res chain seq x y z
N MET A 1 -6.55 -34.13 -1.53
CA MET A 1 -7.25 -33.63 -2.73
C MET A 1 -6.20 -32.98 -3.61
N ALA A 2 -5.89 -33.56 -4.79
CA ALA A 2 -4.93 -32.97 -5.71
C ALA A 2 -5.44 -31.60 -6.20
N LEU A 3 -4.61 -30.58 -6.19
CA LEU A 3 -4.93 -29.28 -6.77
C LEU A 3 -5.08 -29.48 -8.29
N ASP A 4 -6.23 -29.05 -8.84
CA ASP A 4 -6.44 -28.99 -10.28
C ASP A 4 -5.53 -27.93 -10.90
N PRO A 5 -4.56 -28.30 -11.77
CA PRO A 5 -3.60 -27.35 -12.36
C PRO A 5 -4.29 -26.23 -13.17
N VAL A 6 -5.41 -26.54 -13.82
CA VAL A 6 -6.17 -25.56 -14.61
C VAL A 6 -6.78 -24.49 -13.69
N ARG A 7 -7.41 -24.93 -12.60
CA ARG A 7 -7.95 -24.00 -11.59
C ARG A 7 -6.85 -23.15 -10.95
N LEU A 8 -5.71 -23.73 -10.66
CA LEU A 8 -4.57 -22.99 -10.09
C LEU A 8 -4.13 -21.85 -11.02
N GLU A 9 -3.98 -22.12 -12.31
CA GLU A 9 -3.55 -21.12 -13.29
C GLU A 9 -4.63 -20.03 -13.51
N ILE A 10 -5.91 -20.40 -13.50
CA ILE A 10 -7.01 -19.44 -13.54
C ILE A 10 -6.95 -18.49 -12.35
N PHE A 11 -6.81 -19.01 -11.12
CA PHE A 11 -6.75 -18.16 -9.93
C PHE A 11 -5.50 -17.27 -9.90
N LYS A 12 -4.35 -17.79 -10.30
CA LYS A 12 -3.12 -17.03 -10.44
C LYS A 12 -3.32 -15.83 -11.39
N SER A 13 -3.84 -16.08 -12.59
CA SER A 13 -4.12 -15.05 -13.58
C SER A 13 -5.14 -14.01 -13.05
N LEU A 14 -6.16 -14.48 -12.34
CA LEU A 14 -7.18 -13.64 -11.74
C LEU A 14 -6.60 -12.71 -10.65
N TYR A 15 -5.72 -13.19 -9.78
CA TYR A 15 -5.11 -12.36 -8.74
C TYR A 15 -4.07 -11.40 -9.33
N SER A 16 -3.28 -11.85 -10.32
CA SER A 16 -2.35 -10.97 -11.04
C SER A 16 -3.09 -9.82 -11.75
N SER A 17 -4.23 -10.11 -12.40
CA SER A 17 -5.04 -9.05 -13.03
C SER A 17 -5.58 -8.01 -12.04
N VAL A 18 -5.84 -8.39 -10.78
CA VAL A 18 -6.21 -7.41 -9.75
C VAL A 18 -5.05 -6.49 -9.41
N ALA A 19 -3.84 -7.04 -9.25
CA ALA A 19 -2.65 -6.24 -8.97
C ALA A 19 -2.34 -5.29 -10.15
N GLU A 20 -2.50 -5.74 -11.40
CA GLU A 20 -2.37 -4.90 -12.59
C GLU A 20 -3.39 -3.76 -12.62
N GLU A 21 -4.66 -4.03 -12.34
CA GLU A 21 -5.70 -2.99 -12.29
C GLU A 21 -5.44 -1.96 -11.19
N MET A 22 -4.91 -2.39 -10.03
CA MET A 22 -4.44 -1.47 -8.99
C MET A 22 -3.32 -0.57 -9.51
N GLY A 23 -2.34 -1.13 -10.23
CA GLY A 23 -1.22 -0.39 -10.82
C GLY A 23 -1.68 0.60 -11.88
N ILE A 24 -2.62 0.22 -12.74
CA ILE A 24 -3.21 1.12 -13.74
C ILE A 24 -3.93 2.29 -13.05
N THR A 25 -4.69 2.03 -11.99
CA THR A 25 -5.37 3.07 -11.20
C THR A 25 -4.35 4.02 -10.60
N LEU A 26 -3.32 3.51 -9.93
CA LEU A 26 -2.25 4.29 -9.33
C LEU A 26 -1.60 5.21 -10.36
N ARG A 27 -1.12 4.65 -11.45
CA ARG A 27 -0.43 5.39 -12.51
C ARG A 27 -1.28 6.50 -13.12
N ARG A 28 -2.59 6.22 -13.38
CA ARG A 28 -3.48 7.19 -14.02
C ARG A 28 -3.86 8.35 -13.13
N SER A 29 -3.90 8.14 -11.82
CA SER A 29 -4.30 9.15 -10.84
C SER A 29 -3.13 9.83 -10.14
N ALA A 30 -1.91 9.32 -10.26
CA ALA A 30 -0.71 9.92 -9.68
C ALA A 30 -0.35 11.27 -10.30
N PHE A 31 0.36 12.08 -9.55
CA PHE A 31 0.80 13.42 -9.92
C PHE A 31 2.28 13.43 -10.31
N SER A 32 3.14 12.74 -9.55
CA SER A 32 4.58 12.76 -9.79
C SER A 32 5.00 12.00 -11.05
N PRO A 33 6.04 12.48 -11.75
CA PRO A 33 6.64 11.76 -12.89
C PRO A 33 7.20 10.39 -12.50
N ASN A 34 7.68 10.20 -11.26
CA ASN A 34 8.20 8.92 -10.81
C ASN A 34 7.16 7.82 -10.90
N ILE A 35 5.94 8.07 -10.41
CA ILE A 35 4.86 7.09 -10.46
C ILE A 35 4.24 7.04 -11.87
N LYS A 36 3.97 8.19 -12.45
CA LYS A 36 3.19 8.31 -13.69
C LYS A 36 3.96 7.88 -14.93
N GLU A 37 5.23 8.36 -15.07
CA GLU A 37 6.05 8.17 -16.26
C GLU A 37 7.06 7.03 -16.09
N ARG A 38 7.83 7.04 -14.99
CA ARG A 38 8.84 6.00 -14.71
C ARG A 38 8.23 4.70 -14.23
N ARG A 39 6.96 4.71 -13.80
CA ARG A 39 6.23 3.55 -13.26
C ARG A 39 6.92 2.95 -12.03
N ASP A 40 7.53 3.81 -11.21
CA ASP A 40 8.24 3.37 -10.01
C ASP A 40 7.26 3.08 -8.87
N TYR A 41 6.52 2.01 -9.04
CA TYR A 41 5.53 1.49 -8.09
C TYR A 41 5.35 -0.01 -8.28
N SER A 42 4.72 -0.65 -7.29
CA SER A 42 4.28 -2.05 -7.36
C SER A 42 2.98 -2.23 -6.60
N CYS A 43 2.14 -3.16 -7.08
CA CYS A 43 0.90 -3.57 -6.44
C CYS A 43 0.88 -5.08 -6.26
N ALA A 44 0.31 -5.56 -5.15
CA ALA A 44 0.30 -6.98 -4.84
C ALA A 44 -0.93 -7.40 -4.01
N VAL A 45 -1.24 -8.68 -4.07
CA VAL A 45 -2.30 -9.37 -3.33
C VAL A 45 -1.67 -10.40 -2.40
N PHE A 46 -2.13 -10.41 -1.15
CA PHE A 46 -1.65 -11.30 -0.09
C PHE A 46 -2.79 -12.12 0.49
N ASN A 47 -2.50 -13.33 0.95
CA ASN A 47 -3.47 -14.16 1.65
C ASN A 47 -3.78 -13.60 3.06
N LYS A 48 -4.72 -14.24 3.76
CA LYS A 48 -5.12 -13.87 5.13
C LYS A 48 -4.00 -13.92 6.17
N GLY A 49 -2.90 -14.60 5.86
CA GLY A 49 -1.69 -14.70 6.70
C GLY A 49 -0.61 -13.69 6.31
N GLY A 50 -0.85 -12.84 5.30
CA GLY A 50 0.13 -11.87 4.83
C GLY A 50 1.22 -12.46 3.92
N SER A 51 1.02 -13.68 3.37
CA SER A 51 1.92 -14.24 2.35
C SER A 51 1.50 -13.77 0.97
N LEU A 52 2.46 -13.47 0.11
CA LEU A 52 2.23 -13.04 -1.27
C LEU A 52 1.51 -14.12 -2.08
N ILE A 53 0.44 -13.75 -2.77
CA ILE A 53 -0.30 -14.61 -3.71
C ILE A 53 0.03 -14.21 -5.15
N ALA A 54 -0.06 -12.93 -5.45
CA ALA A 54 0.16 -12.39 -6.77
C ALA A 54 0.62 -10.94 -6.70
N GLN A 55 1.32 -10.53 -7.72
CA GLN A 55 1.78 -9.17 -7.93
C GLN A 55 1.58 -8.77 -9.38
N GLY A 56 1.54 -7.48 -9.66
CA GLY A 56 1.58 -6.97 -11.03
C GLY A 56 2.99 -7.06 -11.62
N ASP A 57 3.08 -6.98 -12.93
CA ASP A 57 4.35 -6.88 -13.66
C ASP A 57 4.90 -5.44 -13.56
N HIS A 58 5.41 -5.12 -12.38
CA HIS A 58 5.90 -3.80 -11.98
C HIS A 58 7.38 -3.85 -11.61
N MET A 59 7.85 -2.88 -10.78
CA MET A 59 9.27 -2.77 -10.40
C MET A 59 9.76 -3.98 -9.59
N PRO A 60 10.74 -4.75 -10.11
CA PRO A 60 11.25 -5.95 -9.44
C PRO A 60 11.85 -5.68 -8.05
N VAL A 61 12.49 -4.53 -7.85
CA VAL A 61 13.12 -4.17 -6.57
C VAL A 61 12.13 -4.14 -5.40
N HIS A 62 10.86 -3.82 -5.65
CA HIS A 62 9.83 -3.81 -4.62
C HIS A 62 9.37 -5.21 -4.19
N LEU A 63 9.56 -6.21 -5.06
CA LEU A 63 8.96 -7.55 -4.90
C LEU A 63 9.51 -8.31 -3.69
N GLY A 64 10.82 -8.22 -3.46
CA GLY A 64 11.48 -8.92 -2.36
C GLY A 64 11.18 -8.35 -0.99
N SER A 65 10.88 -7.05 -0.89
CA SER A 65 10.73 -6.33 0.39
C SER A 65 9.27 -6.03 0.78
N MET A 66 8.34 -5.97 -0.17
CA MET A 66 6.94 -5.68 0.14
C MET A 66 6.29 -6.67 1.12
N PRO A 67 6.58 -8.00 1.08
CA PRO A 67 6.10 -8.92 2.10
C PRO A 67 6.50 -8.55 3.52
N MET A 68 7.71 -8.01 3.72
CA MET A 68 8.18 -7.55 5.04
C MET A 68 7.36 -6.35 5.53
N SER A 69 7.08 -5.40 4.65
CA SER A 69 6.21 -4.24 4.98
C SER A 69 4.79 -4.67 5.34
N VAL A 70 4.24 -5.65 4.61
CA VAL A 70 2.91 -6.20 4.93
C VAL A 70 2.93 -6.86 6.30
N GLN A 71 3.90 -7.72 6.61
CA GLN A 71 4.01 -8.36 7.91
C GLN A 71 4.14 -7.33 9.05
N ALA A 72 4.98 -6.30 8.88
CA ALA A 72 5.11 -5.22 9.87
C ALA A 72 3.79 -4.47 10.08
N ALA A 73 3.08 -4.14 9.01
CA ALA A 73 1.76 -3.50 9.09
C ALA A 73 0.75 -4.36 9.86
N LEU A 74 0.75 -5.69 9.66
CA LEU A 74 -0.15 -6.60 10.35
C LEU A 74 0.18 -6.75 11.83
N GLN A 75 1.46 -6.84 12.17
CA GLN A 75 1.91 -7.05 13.55
C GLN A 75 1.75 -5.78 14.41
N ILE A 76 2.08 -4.61 13.85
CA ILE A 76 2.13 -3.35 14.61
C ILE A 76 0.78 -2.63 14.61
N ALA A 77 0.08 -2.62 13.48
CA ALA A 77 -1.11 -1.78 13.31
C ALA A 77 -2.43 -2.55 13.21
N ASP A 78 -2.41 -3.85 12.89
CA ASP A 78 -3.58 -4.75 12.77
C ASP A 78 -4.79 -4.07 12.08
N PRO A 79 -4.75 -3.86 10.74
CA PRO A 79 -5.76 -3.08 10.03
C PRO A 79 -7.14 -3.74 10.08
N GLY A 80 -8.14 -3.01 10.56
CA GLY A 80 -9.55 -3.40 10.55
C GLY A 80 -10.27 -3.06 9.24
N PRO A 81 -11.60 -3.34 9.16
CA PRO A 81 -12.41 -2.95 8.02
C PRO A 81 -12.37 -1.43 7.78
N GLY A 82 -12.02 -1.02 6.57
CA GLY A 82 -11.89 0.38 6.19
C GLY A 82 -10.54 1.02 6.52
N ASP A 83 -9.67 0.37 7.31
CA ASP A 83 -8.36 0.91 7.65
C ASP A 83 -7.37 0.75 6.49
N VAL A 84 -6.48 1.74 6.31
CA VAL A 84 -5.30 1.66 5.46
C VAL A 84 -4.09 2.04 6.29
N ILE A 85 -3.10 1.16 6.33
CA ILE A 85 -1.81 1.42 6.99
C ILE A 85 -0.86 2.02 5.96
N VAL A 86 -0.11 3.04 6.35
CA VAL A 86 1.01 3.60 5.59
C VAL A 86 2.30 3.42 6.36
N LEU A 87 3.39 3.15 5.66
CA LEU A 87 4.73 3.03 6.23
C LEU A 87 5.80 3.25 5.15
N ASN A 88 6.99 3.69 5.59
CA ASN A 88 8.21 3.68 4.80
C ASN A 88 9.46 3.32 5.63
N ASP A 89 9.30 3.14 6.96
CA ASP A 89 10.38 2.94 7.91
C ASP A 89 11.20 1.67 7.62
N PRO A 90 12.50 1.77 7.27
CA PRO A 90 13.36 0.62 7.00
C PRO A 90 13.52 -0.31 8.20
N TYR A 91 13.42 0.19 9.42
CA TYR A 91 13.51 -0.60 10.65
C TYR A 91 12.19 -1.32 10.99
N ALA A 92 11.12 -1.00 10.27
CA ALA A 92 9.81 -1.60 10.44
C ALA A 92 9.27 -2.18 9.10
N GLY A 93 10.14 -2.83 8.33
CA GLY A 93 9.79 -3.55 7.10
C GLY A 93 9.76 -2.71 5.83
N GLY A 94 10.15 -1.44 5.86
CA GLY A 94 10.40 -0.61 4.68
C GLY A 94 11.75 -0.91 4.04
N THR A 95 12.10 -0.16 2.98
CA THR A 95 13.40 -0.23 2.28
C THR A 95 14.17 1.05 2.44
N HIS A 96 13.74 2.11 1.76
CA HIS A 96 14.23 3.47 1.94
C HIS A 96 13.05 4.44 2.02
N LEU A 97 13.27 5.64 2.55
CA LEU A 97 12.17 6.52 2.94
C LEU A 97 11.28 6.97 1.77
N PRO A 98 11.77 7.19 0.53
CA PRO A 98 10.91 7.50 -0.62
C PRO A 98 9.91 6.40 -1.00
N ASP A 99 10.17 5.14 -0.65
CA ASP A 99 9.29 4.00 -0.95
C ASP A 99 8.12 3.89 0.03
N VAL A 100 7.09 4.68 -0.18
CA VAL A 100 5.90 4.68 0.68
C VAL A 100 5.00 3.49 0.34
N THR A 101 4.77 2.63 1.33
CA THR A 101 3.93 1.43 1.21
C THR A 101 2.59 1.64 1.88
N MET A 102 1.50 1.22 1.23
CA MET A 102 0.17 1.15 1.83
C MET A 102 -0.34 -0.28 1.88
N VAL A 103 -0.97 -0.65 3.00
CA VAL A 103 -1.51 -2.00 3.24
C VAL A 103 -2.95 -1.92 3.74
N ALA A 104 -3.83 -2.77 3.21
CA ALA A 104 -5.23 -2.79 3.63
C ALA A 104 -5.86 -4.18 3.57
N GLY A 105 -6.72 -4.50 4.54
CA GLY A 105 -7.52 -5.72 4.53
C GLY A 105 -8.68 -5.66 3.55
N VAL A 106 -8.99 -6.81 2.92
CA VAL A 106 -10.16 -7.04 2.08
C VAL A 106 -11.17 -7.87 2.87
N TYR A 107 -12.33 -7.31 3.13
CA TYR A 107 -13.39 -7.95 3.91
C TYR A 107 -14.59 -8.30 3.02
N PRO A 108 -15.41 -9.30 3.39
CA PRO A 108 -16.68 -9.56 2.71
C PRO A 108 -17.56 -8.30 2.73
N GLU A 109 -18.37 -8.10 1.70
CA GLU A 109 -19.21 -6.91 1.50
C GLU A 109 -20.08 -6.59 2.72
N ALA A 110 -20.67 -7.63 3.35
CA ALA A 110 -21.44 -7.49 4.60
C ALA A 110 -20.60 -7.01 5.81
N GLN A 111 -19.29 -7.04 5.72
CA GLN A 111 -18.35 -6.68 6.79
C GLN A 111 -17.46 -5.47 6.44
N ALA A 112 -17.57 -4.97 5.20
CA ALA A 112 -16.76 -3.86 4.69
C ALA A 112 -17.20 -2.49 5.25
N ARG A 113 -18.37 -2.40 5.89
CA ARG A 113 -18.84 -1.16 6.51
C ARG A 113 -18.08 -0.87 7.80
N PRO A 114 -17.74 0.40 8.06
CA PRO A 114 -17.16 0.82 9.34
C PRO A 114 -18.01 0.32 10.50
N GLN A 115 -17.39 -0.30 11.48
CA GLN A 115 -18.08 -0.80 12.67
C GLN A 115 -17.36 -0.30 13.94
N PRO A 116 -18.08 -0.11 15.07
CA PRO A 116 -17.46 0.22 16.35
C PRO A 116 -16.36 -0.76 16.74
N SER A 117 -15.43 -0.33 17.57
CA SER A 117 -14.15 -0.99 17.93
C SER A 117 -14.24 -2.49 18.31
N ALA A 118 -15.37 -2.95 18.81
CA ALA A 118 -15.59 -4.38 19.16
C ALA A 118 -15.61 -5.32 17.93
N ALA A 119 -15.84 -4.79 16.72
CA ALA A 119 -15.91 -5.58 15.49
C ALA A 119 -14.55 -5.74 14.76
N ARG A 120 -13.47 -5.16 15.29
CA ARG A 120 -12.11 -5.24 14.71
C ARG A 120 -11.52 -6.65 14.64
N ARG A 121 -12.07 -7.63 15.37
CA ARG A 121 -11.61 -9.03 15.38
C ARG A 121 -11.97 -9.84 14.14
N LYS A 122 -12.59 -9.23 13.11
CA LYS A 122 -12.92 -9.93 11.87
C LYS A 122 -11.66 -10.08 11.02
N ARG A 123 -11.34 -11.32 10.65
CA ARG A 123 -10.19 -11.61 9.79
C ARG A 123 -10.51 -11.26 8.35
N PRO A 124 -9.64 -10.56 7.63
CA PRO A 124 -9.83 -10.31 6.21
C PRO A 124 -9.70 -11.60 5.41
N LEU A 125 -10.23 -11.58 4.19
CA LEU A 125 -10.06 -12.66 3.22
C LEU A 125 -8.69 -12.61 2.57
N PHE A 126 -8.25 -11.40 2.27
CA PHE A 126 -7.00 -11.05 1.62
C PHE A 126 -6.48 -9.74 2.20
N TYR A 127 -5.22 -9.45 1.88
CA TYR A 127 -4.70 -8.10 1.96
C TYR A 127 -4.29 -7.64 0.57
N VAL A 128 -4.37 -6.34 0.33
CA VAL A 128 -3.80 -5.65 -0.83
C VAL A 128 -2.78 -4.65 -0.36
N ALA A 129 -1.71 -4.53 -1.11
CA ALA A 129 -0.69 -3.54 -0.84
C ALA A 129 -0.23 -2.87 -2.15
N ASN A 130 0.19 -1.63 -2.03
CA ASN A 130 0.99 -0.97 -3.05
C ASN A 130 2.18 -0.27 -2.41
N ARG A 131 3.22 -0.08 -3.20
CA ARG A 131 4.39 0.73 -2.89
C ARG A 131 4.63 1.67 -4.05
N ALA A 132 4.97 2.91 -3.76
CA ALA A 132 5.34 3.88 -4.77
C ALA A 132 6.54 4.69 -4.29
N HIS A 133 7.48 4.95 -5.19
CA HIS A 133 8.62 5.81 -4.95
C HIS A 133 8.20 7.28 -5.10
N HIS A 134 8.10 7.98 -3.99
CA HIS A 134 7.76 9.40 -3.96
C HIS A 134 8.98 10.25 -4.34
N SER A 135 8.76 11.28 -5.15
CA SER A 135 9.83 12.16 -5.62
C SER A 135 10.43 13.04 -4.53
N ASP A 136 9.74 13.22 -3.41
CA ASP A 136 10.22 13.96 -2.23
C ASP A 136 9.44 13.47 -1.00
N ILE A 137 10.14 13.10 0.04
CA ILE A 137 9.59 12.74 1.35
C ILE A 137 10.22 13.60 2.46
N GLY A 138 10.74 14.76 2.11
CA GLY A 138 11.45 15.66 3.02
C GLY A 138 12.96 15.37 3.04
N GLY A 139 13.57 15.66 4.19
CA GLY A 139 15.01 15.47 4.37
C GLY A 139 15.87 16.67 3.95
N ALA A 140 17.19 16.52 4.04
CA ALA A 140 18.15 17.60 3.85
C ALA A 140 18.26 18.05 2.40
N THR A 141 18.06 17.13 1.44
CA THR A 141 18.23 17.40 0.00
C THR A 141 16.94 17.25 -0.76
N PRO A 142 16.69 18.07 -1.82
CA PRO A 142 15.57 17.85 -2.73
C PRO A 142 15.63 16.45 -3.36
N GLY A 143 14.46 15.81 -3.46
CA GLY A 143 14.36 14.46 -4.02
C GLY A 143 14.67 13.33 -3.06
N SER A 144 15.04 13.61 -1.80
CA SER A 144 15.29 12.61 -0.74
C SER A 144 16.31 11.52 -1.10
N MET A 145 17.25 11.81 -2.00
CA MET A 145 18.26 10.88 -2.55
C MET A 145 19.68 11.45 -2.45
N GLY A 146 19.93 12.35 -1.48
CA GLY A 146 21.24 12.91 -1.23
C GLY A 146 22.16 11.97 -0.45
N LEU A 147 23.45 12.35 -0.36
CA LEU A 147 24.37 11.72 0.57
C LEU A 147 23.97 12.12 1.99
N ALA A 148 23.55 11.14 2.79
CA ALA A 148 23.09 11.32 4.16
C ALA A 148 24.03 10.56 5.11
N GLU A 149 24.32 11.16 6.27
CA GLU A 149 25.09 10.53 7.34
C GLU A 149 24.18 9.79 8.32
N ASP A 150 22.91 10.18 8.36
CA ASP A 150 21.88 9.50 9.16
C ASP A 150 20.51 9.55 8.46
N ILE A 151 19.59 8.68 8.91
CA ILE A 151 18.27 8.51 8.29
C ILE A 151 17.39 9.77 8.40
N TYR A 152 17.60 10.64 9.36
CA TYR A 152 16.79 11.86 9.55
C TYR A 152 17.09 12.88 8.45
N GLN A 153 18.27 12.81 7.83
CA GLN A 153 18.62 13.62 6.67
C GLN A 153 17.97 13.12 5.37
N GLU A 154 17.55 11.84 5.33
CA GLU A 154 16.93 11.24 4.14
C GLU A 154 15.47 11.62 3.96
N GLY A 155 14.75 11.91 5.05
CA GLY A 155 13.34 12.30 4.98
C GLY A 155 12.49 11.94 6.19
N LEU A 156 11.20 12.10 6.04
CA LEU A 156 10.20 11.73 7.05
C LEU A 156 10.09 10.22 7.17
N ARG A 157 10.47 9.68 8.33
CA ARG A 157 10.31 8.27 8.66
C ARG A 157 8.91 8.01 9.20
N ILE A 158 8.13 7.18 8.51
CA ILE A 158 6.76 6.82 8.83
C ILE A 158 6.72 5.34 9.26
N PRO A 159 6.62 5.05 10.58
CA PRO A 159 6.37 3.68 11.05
C PRO A 159 4.96 3.23 10.62
N PRO A 160 4.62 1.93 10.74
CA PRO A 160 3.26 1.47 10.41
C PRO A 160 2.17 2.22 11.20
N VAL A 161 1.49 3.15 10.54
CA VAL A 161 0.42 3.99 11.13
C VAL A 161 -0.82 4.00 10.25
N ARG A 162 -1.98 4.31 10.83
CA ARG A 162 -3.25 4.38 10.09
C ARG A 162 -3.39 5.69 9.35
N LEU A 163 -3.25 5.66 8.02
CA LEU A 163 -3.58 6.79 7.15
C LEU A 163 -5.10 6.92 6.95
N MET A 164 -5.81 5.78 7.01
CA MET A 164 -7.27 5.76 6.94
C MET A 164 -7.81 4.87 8.07
N VAL A 165 -8.83 5.32 8.75
CA VAL A 165 -9.51 4.62 9.85
C VAL A 165 -10.98 4.46 9.51
N GLY A 166 -11.46 3.22 9.40
CA GLY A 166 -12.87 2.96 9.09
C GLY A 166 -13.39 3.60 7.80
N GLY A 167 -12.54 3.84 6.82
CA GLY A 167 -12.88 4.50 5.55
C GLY A 167 -12.72 6.03 5.55
N ILE A 168 -12.29 6.62 6.67
CA ILE A 168 -12.08 8.07 6.80
C ILE A 168 -10.58 8.34 6.84
N VAL A 169 -10.10 9.26 5.99
CA VAL A 169 -8.68 9.67 5.94
C VAL A 169 -8.33 10.42 7.22
N ASN A 170 -7.18 10.08 7.80
CA ASN A 170 -6.59 10.81 8.92
C ASN A 170 -5.96 12.12 8.41
N THR A 171 -6.74 13.19 8.47
CA THR A 171 -6.33 14.51 7.97
C THR A 171 -5.15 15.10 8.74
N ASP A 172 -4.97 14.75 10.01
CA ASP A 172 -3.86 15.25 10.81
C ASP A 172 -2.53 14.59 10.38
N LEU A 173 -2.56 13.28 10.08
CA LEU A 173 -1.41 12.60 9.51
C LEU A 173 -1.07 13.14 8.11
N MET A 174 -2.08 13.38 7.26
CA MET A 174 -1.87 14.01 5.95
C MET A 174 -1.21 15.38 6.09
N ARG A 175 -1.70 16.23 6.99
CA ARG A 175 -1.10 17.54 7.28
C ARG A 175 0.34 17.43 7.77
N LEU A 176 0.63 16.44 8.65
CA LEU A 176 1.98 16.20 9.13
C LEU A 176 2.93 15.84 7.97
N ILE A 177 2.52 14.94 7.08
CA ILE A 177 3.32 14.56 5.91
C ILE A 177 3.51 15.78 5.00
N SER A 178 2.42 16.50 4.66
CA SER A 178 2.45 17.66 3.77
C SER A 178 3.34 18.80 4.31
N ALA A 179 3.40 18.98 5.62
CA ALA A 179 4.25 20.01 6.26
C ALA A 179 5.75 19.68 6.19
N ASN A 180 6.13 18.42 5.92
CA ASN A 180 7.51 17.96 5.90
C ASN A 180 8.08 17.72 4.49
N VAL A 181 7.36 18.11 3.44
CA VAL A 181 7.75 17.94 2.05
C VAL A 181 7.75 19.27 1.29
N ARG A 182 8.52 19.37 0.20
CA ARG A 182 8.68 20.61 -0.57
C ARG A 182 7.52 20.87 -1.53
N LEU A 183 6.87 19.79 -2.01
CA LEU A 183 5.74 19.85 -2.96
C LEU A 183 4.49 19.18 -2.37
N PRO A 184 3.81 19.81 -1.37
CA PRO A 184 2.69 19.19 -0.65
C PRO A 184 1.58 18.70 -1.56
N ALA A 185 1.16 19.51 -2.55
CA ALA A 185 0.06 19.15 -3.46
C ALA A 185 0.37 17.89 -4.30
N GLU A 186 1.62 17.72 -4.73
CA GLU A 186 2.06 16.52 -5.46
C GLU A 186 2.04 15.29 -4.54
N ARG A 187 2.51 15.44 -3.28
CA ARG A 187 2.50 14.34 -2.29
C ARG A 187 1.10 13.91 -1.92
N GLU A 188 0.21 14.85 -1.65
CA GLU A 188 -1.20 14.56 -1.38
C GLU A 188 -1.88 13.87 -2.57
N GLY A 189 -1.57 14.33 -3.80
CA GLY A 189 -2.03 13.70 -5.02
C GLY A 189 -1.57 12.25 -5.14
N ASP A 190 -0.28 11.98 -4.93
CA ASP A 190 0.29 10.63 -5.02
C ASP A 190 -0.21 9.70 -3.90
N LEU A 191 -0.32 10.19 -2.64
CA LEU A 191 -0.91 9.42 -1.55
C LEU A 191 -2.39 9.10 -1.81
N THR A 192 -3.13 10.04 -2.38
CA THR A 192 -4.53 9.82 -2.78
C THR A 192 -4.63 8.79 -3.92
N ALA A 193 -3.70 8.82 -4.87
CA ALA A 193 -3.62 7.82 -5.96
C ALA A 193 -3.35 6.41 -5.40
N GLN A 194 -2.45 6.28 -4.41
CA GLN A 194 -2.22 5.01 -3.72
C GLN A 194 -3.47 4.51 -2.99
N LEU A 195 -4.22 5.39 -2.31
CA LEU A 195 -5.52 5.04 -1.70
C LEU A 195 -6.53 4.58 -2.74
N GLY A 196 -6.58 5.23 -3.91
CA GLY A 196 -7.40 4.82 -5.05
C GLY A 196 -7.07 3.41 -5.56
N ALA A 197 -5.79 3.08 -5.66
CA ALA A 197 -5.32 1.73 -6.02
C ALA A 197 -5.74 0.68 -4.97
N ILE A 198 -5.61 0.98 -3.66
CA ILE A 198 -6.11 0.12 -2.58
C ILE A 198 -7.62 -0.12 -2.71
N ALA A 199 -8.39 0.93 -2.97
CA ALA A 199 -9.85 0.81 -3.16
C ALA A 199 -10.20 -0.10 -4.35
N THR A 200 -9.48 0.02 -5.47
CA THR A 200 -9.62 -0.85 -6.65
C THR A 200 -9.41 -2.32 -6.27
N GLY A 201 -8.31 -2.64 -5.60
CA GLY A 201 -8.00 -4.00 -5.17
C GLY A 201 -9.07 -4.58 -4.24
N ARG A 202 -9.54 -3.79 -3.27
CA ARG A 202 -10.63 -4.19 -2.35
C ARG A 202 -11.92 -4.53 -3.10
N VAL A 203 -12.36 -3.67 -4.01
CA VAL A 203 -13.60 -3.87 -4.77
C VAL A 203 -13.51 -5.11 -5.66
N ARG A 204 -12.38 -5.29 -6.35
CA ARG A 204 -12.18 -6.42 -7.26
C ARG A 204 -12.15 -7.76 -6.53
N LEU A 205 -11.49 -7.85 -5.39
CA LEU A 205 -11.42 -9.09 -4.60
C LEU A 205 -12.71 -9.38 -3.83
N ALA A 206 -13.44 -8.37 -3.36
CA ALA A 206 -14.71 -8.57 -2.65
C ALA A 206 -15.82 -9.11 -3.55
N ARG A 207 -15.88 -8.70 -4.83
CA ARG A 207 -16.89 -9.11 -5.83
C ARG A 207 -16.71 -10.54 -6.34
N ARG A 208 -15.55 -11.18 -6.18
CA ARG A 208 -15.23 -12.50 -6.78
C ARG A 208 -15.73 -13.70 -5.99
N ARG A 209 -16.68 -13.54 -5.09
CA ARG A 209 -17.34 -14.63 -4.33
C ARG A 209 -18.71 -15.07 -4.91
N ARG A 210 -19.06 -14.64 -6.12
CA ARG A 210 -20.29 -15.14 -6.78
C ARG A 210 -19.96 -16.12 -7.88
#